data_c28d68d3cf7be4d2d3600a348c5ac348
#
_entry.id   c28d68d3cf7be4d2d3600a348c5ac348
#
_cell.length_a   1.000
_cell.length_b   1.000
_cell.length_c   1.000
_cell.angle_alpha   90.00
_cell.angle_beta   90.00
_cell.angle_gamma   90.00
#
_symmetry.space_group_name_H-M   'P 1'
#
loop_
_entity.id
_entity.type
_entity.pdbx_description
1 polymer ?
#
loop_
_entity_poly.entity_id
_entity_poly.type
_entity_poly.pdbx_seq_one_letter_code
_entity_poly.pdbx_strand_id
1 'polypeptide(L)'
;WELGIGRWELTVKSPKAVFVCQECGAQSPKWMGRCQECGAWNSLVEERPAAAPATGHRYAQSAGSSARLYAEVETANAMRLSTGIGEFDRVLGGGIVPGSLVLLGGEPGIGKSTLLLQAAAHFAREVGPVLYASGEESEHQIKSRGDRLGVGAAPLYLLSETTLGRILEEIARLR
;
A
#
# COMPACT_ATOMS: atom_id res chain seq x y z
N TRP A 1 6.70 -42.21 23.23
CA TRP A 1 6.29 -40.85 23.66
C TRP A 1 5.86 -40.14 22.41
N GLU A 2 4.59 -40.37 22.02
CA GLU A 2 3.92 -39.66 20.91
C GLU A 2 3.32 -38.38 21.48
N LEU A 3 3.84 -37.23 21.04
CA LEU A 3 3.21 -35.93 21.23
C LEU A 3 2.25 -35.66 20.07
N GLY A 4 0.96 -35.85 20.31
CA GLY A 4 -0.12 -35.50 19.40
C GLY A 4 -0.17 -34.00 19.15
N ILE A 5 0.29 -33.55 17.99
CA ILE A 5 0.08 -32.18 17.53
C ILE A 5 -1.31 -32.10 16.90
N GLY A 6 -2.26 -31.53 17.63
CA GLY A 6 -3.60 -31.24 17.13
C GLY A 6 -3.53 -30.28 15.94
N ARG A 7 -4.10 -30.73 14.82
CA ARG A 7 -4.27 -29.94 13.58
C ARG A 7 -5.32 -28.85 13.85
N TRP A 8 -4.88 -27.59 13.96
CA TRP A 8 -5.77 -26.45 14.05
C TRP A 8 -6.28 -26.11 12.64
N GLU A 9 -7.50 -26.53 12.33
CA GLU A 9 -8.19 -26.06 11.14
C GLU A 9 -8.75 -24.66 11.41
N LEU A 10 -8.05 -23.65 10.90
CA LEU A 10 -8.59 -22.28 10.82
C LEU A 10 -9.68 -22.22 9.76
N THR A 11 -10.92 -22.39 10.15
CA THR A 11 -12.08 -22.09 9.31
C THR A 11 -12.21 -20.58 9.17
N VAL A 12 -11.61 -20.03 8.10
CA VAL A 12 -11.87 -18.65 7.69
C VAL A 12 -13.29 -18.57 7.17
N LYS A 13 -14.22 -18.04 7.99
CA LYS A 13 -15.57 -17.70 7.54
C LYS A 13 -15.46 -16.54 6.56
N SER A 14 -15.80 -16.77 5.29
CA SER A 14 -15.93 -15.71 4.28
C SER A 14 -16.87 -14.62 4.79
N PRO A 15 -16.56 -13.33 4.66
CA PRO A 15 -17.46 -12.26 5.03
C PRO A 15 -18.75 -12.38 4.19
N LYS A 16 -19.91 -12.41 4.85
CA LYS A 16 -21.21 -12.47 4.20
C LYS A 16 -21.43 -11.16 3.46
N ALA A 17 -21.77 -11.24 2.17
CA ALA A 17 -22.17 -10.06 1.39
C ALA A 17 -23.40 -9.39 2.04
N VAL A 18 -23.42 -8.07 2.07
CA VAL A 18 -24.54 -7.26 2.53
C VAL A 18 -25.05 -6.43 1.35
N PHE A 19 -26.36 -6.35 1.21
CA PHE A 19 -26.98 -5.56 0.15
C PHE A 19 -27.45 -4.23 0.71
N VAL A 20 -26.99 -3.12 0.11
CA VAL A 20 -27.31 -1.75 0.55
C VAL A 20 -28.22 -1.08 -0.47
N CYS A 21 -29.29 -0.47 0.01
CA CYS A 21 -30.20 0.30 -0.84
C CYS A 21 -29.55 1.65 -1.21
N GLN A 22 -29.43 1.94 -2.50
CA GLN A 22 -28.83 3.19 -3.01
C GLN A 22 -29.70 4.42 -2.75
N GLU A 23 -30.99 4.25 -2.47
CA GLU A 23 -31.91 5.35 -2.25
C GLU A 23 -32.03 5.76 -0.77
N CYS A 24 -31.99 4.80 0.16
CA CYS A 24 -32.20 5.08 1.58
C CYS A 24 -31.10 4.56 2.52
N GLY A 25 -30.10 3.84 1.99
CA GLY A 25 -29.02 3.28 2.79
C GLY A 25 -29.38 2.06 3.65
N ALA A 26 -30.61 1.55 3.56
CA ALA A 26 -31.04 0.37 4.32
C ALA A 26 -30.23 -0.87 3.91
N GLN A 27 -29.83 -1.68 4.91
CA GLN A 27 -29.01 -2.88 4.69
C GLN A 27 -29.87 -4.15 4.79
N SER A 28 -29.60 -5.11 3.91
CA SER A 28 -30.26 -6.43 3.90
C SER A 28 -29.22 -7.55 3.76
N PRO A 29 -29.39 -8.70 4.46
CA PRO A 29 -28.49 -9.84 4.34
C PRO A 29 -28.64 -10.61 3.03
N LYS A 30 -29.63 -10.29 2.21
CA LYS A 30 -29.88 -10.91 0.90
C LYS A 30 -30.49 -9.90 -0.07
N TRP A 31 -30.26 -10.12 -1.34
CA TRP A 31 -30.85 -9.32 -2.39
C TRP A 31 -32.37 -9.51 -2.45
N MET A 32 -33.07 -8.41 -2.58
CA MET A 32 -34.52 -8.37 -2.78
C MET A 32 -34.85 -7.39 -3.90
N GLY A 33 -35.77 -7.73 -4.78
CA GLY A 33 -36.15 -6.86 -5.90
C GLY A 33 -36.70 -5.50 -5.50
N ARG A 34 -37.17 -5.35 -4.23
CA ARG A 34 -37.74 -4.11 -3.67
C ARG A 34 -37.17 -3.88 -2.27
N CYS A 35 -36.76 -2.67 -1.99
CA CYS A 35 -36.34 -2.27 -0.64
C CYS A 35 -37.56 -2.25 0.31
N GLN A 36 -37.39 -2.86 1.49
CA GLN A 36 -38.50 -2.92 2.48
C GLN A 36 -38.73 -1.60 3.21
N GLU A 37 -37.71 -0.76 3.29
CA GLU A 37 -37.78 0.52 4.00
C GLU A 37 -38.35 1.64 3.12
N CYS A 38 -37.80 1.86 1.92
CA CYS A 38 -38.24 2.97 1.05
C CYS A 38 -39.12 2.51 -0.13
N GLY A 39 -39.30 1.20 -0.36
CA GLY A 39 -40.10 0.67 -1.43
C GLY A 39 -39.53 0.77 -2.83
N ALA A 40 -38.29 1.30 -3.00
CA ALA A 40 -37.65 1.43 -4.29
C ALA A 40 -37.32 0.06 -4.90
N TRP A 41 -37.55 -0.07 -6.22
CA TRP A 41 -37.27 -1.29 -6.98
C TRP A 41 -35.83 -1.30 -7.50
N ASN A 42 -35.20 -2.49 -7.50
CA ASN A 42 -33.82 -2.71 -8.00
C ASN A 42 -32.76 -1.77 -7.41
N SER A 43 -32.98 -1.26 -6.20
CA SER A 43 -32.11 -0.32 -5.53
C SER A 43 -31.08 -0.98 -4.59
N LEU A 44 -31.13 -2.30 -4.41
CA LEU A 44 -30.23 -3.06 -3.55
C LEU A 44 -29.01 -3.52 -4.34
N VAL A 45 -27.84 -2.99 -3.98
CA VAL A 45 -26.54 -3.32 -4.56
C VAL A 45 -25.74 -4.15 -3.56
N GLU A 46 -25.09 -5.21 -4.04
CA GLU A 46 -24.20 -6.02 -3.21
C GLU A 46 -22.96 -5.20 -2.84
N GLU A 47 -22.85 -4.88 -1.58
CA GLU A 47 -21.61 -4.38 -0.99
C GLU A 47 -20.97 -5.51 -0.20
N ARG A 48 -19.76 -5.87 -0.58
CA ARG A 48 -18.93 -6.68 0.31
C ARG A 48 -18.52 -5.76 1.45
N PRO A 49 -18.90 -6.05 2.71
CA PRO A 49 -18.33 -5.30 3.80
C PRO A 49 -16.84 -5.38 3.61
N ALA A 50 -16.18 -4.22 3.47
CA ALA A 50 -14.73 -4.17 3.58
C ALA A 50 -14.41 -4.99 4.82
N ALA A 51 -13.64 -6.07 4.66
CA ALA A 51 -13.28 -6.92 5.77
C ALA A 51 -12.90 -5.97 6.90
N ALA A 52 -13.60 -6.07 8.04
CA ALA A 52 -13.29 -5.22 9.17
C ALA A 52 -11.78 -5.27 9.31
N PRO A 53 -11.07 -4.14 9.33
CA PRO A 53 -9.63 -4.14 9.28
C PRO A 53 -9.19 -5.12 10.36
N ALA A 54 -8.52 -6.18 9.93
CA ALA A 54 -7.98 -7.18 10.83
C ALA A 54 -7.24 -6.38 11.89
N THR A 55 -7.75 -6.44 13.09
CA THR A 55 -7.30 -5.80 14.31
C THR A 55 -5.94 -5.12 14.17
N GLY A 56 -6.01 -3.80 13.85
CA GLY A 56 -4.99 -2.91 14.33
C GLY A 56 -3.58 -3.13 13.84
N HIS A 57 -3.22 -2.70 12.61
CA HIS A 57 -2.11 -1.79 12.59
C HIS A 57 -2.62 -0.46 13.20
N ARG A 58 -2.80 -0.46 14.51
CA ARG A 58 -2.61 0.77 15.26
C ARG A 58 -1.22 1.21 14.84
N TYR A 59 -1.14 2.28 14.06
CA TYR A 59 0.07 3.10 14.09
C TYR A 59 0.42 3.14 15.57
N ALA A 60 1.54 2.58 15.95
CA ALA A 60 2.00 2.70 17.31
C ALA A 60 2.16 4.21 17.50
N GLN A 61 1.08 4.84 17.98
CA GLN A 61 1.20 6.13 18.60
C GLN A 61 2.20 5.85 19.68
N SER A 62 3.41 6.36 19.48
CA SER A 62 4.44 6.31 20.49
C SER A 62 3.77 6.74 21.78
N ALA A 63 3.58 5.78 22.67
CA ALA A 63 2.88 6.01 23.93
C ALA A 63 3.55 7.20 24.59
N GLY A 64 2.82 8.34 24.70
CA GLY A 64 3.23 9.44 25.53
C GLY A 64 3.95 10.60 24.85
N SER A 65 3.71 10.94 23.56
CA SER A 65 4.16 12.24 23.05
C SER A 65 3.25 13.34 23.62
N SER A 66 3.68 14.02 24.67
CA SER A 66 3.11 15.31 25.11
C SER A 66 3.54 16.40 24.13
N ALA A 67 2.71 17.44 23.99
CA ALA A 67 3.09 18.63 23.23
C ALA A 67 4.39 19.23 23.81
N ARG A 68 5.36 19.51 22.94
CA ARG A 68 6.64 20.10 23.29
C ARG A 68 6.77 21.47 22.61
N LEU A 69 7.46 22.39 23.25
CA LEU A 69 7.78 23.67 22.63
C LEU A 69 8.70 23.43 21.41
N TYR A 70 8.47 24.18 20.34
CA TYR A 70 9.27 24.09 19.12
C TYR A 70 10.77 24.20 19.40
N ALA A 71 11.18 25.11 20.32
CA ALA A 71 12.58 25.31 20.69
C ALA A 71 13.19 24.13 21.46
N GLU A 72 12.39 23.24 22.01
CA GLU A 72 12.82 22.05 22.77
C GLU A 72 12.91 20.78 21.90
N VAL A 73 12.47 20.89 20.64
CA VAL A 73 12.55 19.79 19.70
C VAL A 73 13.93 19.79 19.04
N GLU A 74 14.78 18.86 19.44
CA GLU A 74 16.05 18.64 18.75
C GLU A 74 15.79 18.14 17.34
N THR A 75 16.23 18.89 16.34
CA THR A 75 16.28 18.41 14.97
C THR A 75 17.47 17.47 14.84
N ALA A 76 17.24 16.17 15.01
CA ALA A 76 18.20 15.19 14.53
C ALA A 76 18.46 15.50 13.04
N ASN A 77 19.74 15.63 12.64
CA ASN A 77 20.11 15.67 11.24
C ASN A 77 19.65 14.35 10.61
N ALA A 78 18.42 14.32 10.13
CA ALA A 78 17.87 13.14 9.49
C ALA A 78 18.71 12.85 8.24
N MET A 79 19.48 11.77 8.29
CA MET A 79 20.25 11.30 7.14
C MET A 79 19.28 11.12 5.97
N ARG A 80 19.55 11.84 4.88
CA ARG A 80 18.73 11.74 3.66
C ARG A 80 19.32 10.69 2.73
N LEU A 81 18.46 9.93 2.11
CA LEU A 81 18.83 8.93 1.13
C LEU A 81 18.72 9.55 -0.26
N SER A 82 19.83 9.62 -0.99
CA SER A 82 19.84 10.11 -2.37
C SER A 82 19.05 9.19 -3.27
N THR A 83 18.27 9.76 -4.19
CA THR A 83 17.55 9.02 -5.23
C THR A 83 18.45 8.65 -6.42
N GLY A 84 19.67 9.17 -6.46
CA GLY A 84 20.60 9.08 -7.59
C GLY A 84 20.26 10.01 -8.75
N ILE A 85 19.24 10.86 -8.59
CA ILE A 85 18.78 11.83 -9.59
C ILE A 85 18.89 13.23 -8.98
N GLY A 86 19.93 13.97 -9.34
CA GLY A 86 20.30 15.22 -8.66
C GLY A 86 19.18 16.25 -8.60
N GLU A 87 18.39 16.42 -9.68
CA GLU A 87 17.28 17.36 -9.68
C GLU A 87 16.13 16.89 -8.80
N PHE A 88 15.87 15.60 -8.74
CA PHE A 88 14.88 15.03 -7.83
C PHE A 88 15.31 15.20 -6.37
N ASP A 89 16.57 14.93 -6.06
CA ASP A 89 17.13 15.16 -4.73
C ASP A 89 17.06 16.64 -4.34
N ARG A 90 17.35 17.56 -5.29
CA ARG A 90 17.23 19.01 -5.05
C ARG A 90 15.82 19.41 -4.63
N VAL A 91 14.79 18.90 -5.33
CA VAL A 91 13.37 19.17 -5.01
C VAL A 91 13.01 18.57 -3.64
N LEU A 92 13.56 17.42 -3.29
CA LEU A 92 13.34 16.76 -2.00
C LEU A 92 14.19 17.34 -0.85
N GLY A 93 14.98 18.39 -1.12
CA GLY A 93 15.84 19.01 -0.12
C GLY A 93 17.07 18.15 0.25
N GLY A 94 17.60 17.41 -0.71
CA GLY A 94 18.80 16.58 -0.57
C GLY A 94 18.55 15.07 -0.51
N GLY A 95 17.35 14.63 -0.82
CA GLY A 95 16.97 13.21 -0.84
C GLY A 95 15.79 12.85 0.07
N ILE A 96 15.45 11.57 0.14
CA ILE A 96 14.32 11.04 0.90
C ILE A 96 14.72 10.85 2.37
N VAL A 97 13.88 11.34 3.28
CA VAL A 97 14.03 11.05 4.72
C VAL A 97 13.47 9.67 5.02
N PRO A 98 14.21 8.77 5.69
CA PRO A 98 13.70 7.47 6.08
C PRO A 98 12.37 7.56 6.85
N GLY A 99 11.40 6.73 6.49
CA GLY A 99 10.05 6.74 7.08
C GLY A 99 9.10 7.81 6.51
N SER A 100 9.56 8.68 5.61
CA SER A 100 8.68 9.65 4.96
C SER A 100 7.83 9.02 3.84
N LEU A 101 6.70 9.65 3.55
CA LEU A 101 5.84 9.38 2.40
C LEU A 101 6.02 10.50 1.37
N VAL A 102 6.39 10.14 0.15
CA VAL A 102 6.53 11.09 -0.97
C VAL A 102 5.44 10.82 -2.01
N LEU A 103 4.65 11.83 -2.34
CA LEU A 103 3.66 11.77 -3.41
C LEU A 103 4.21 12.48 -4.66
N LEU A 104 4.33 11.73 -5.76
CA LEU A 104 4.72 12.25 -7.07
C LEU A 104 3.48 12.38 -7.97
N GLY A 105 2.99 13.60 -8.16
CA GLY A 105 1.87 13.94 -9.03
C GLY A 105 2.32 14.41 -10.41
N GLY A 106 1.40 14.37 -11.40
CA GLY A 106 1.62 14.90 -12.75
C GLY A 106 0.72 14.22 -13.77
N GLU A 107 0.67 14.78 -14.99
CA GLU A 107 -0.12 14.27 -16.09
C GLU A 107 0.30 12.86 -16.55
N PRO A 108 -0.62 12.09 -17.15
CA PRO A 108 -0.26 10.82 -17.79
C PRO A 108 0.85 11.02 -18.84
N GLY A 109 1.79 10.07 -18.91
CA GLY A 109 2.86 10.11 -19.91
C GLY A 109 4.07 11.00 -19.59
N ILE A 110 4.04 11.85 -18.54
CA ILE A 110 5.14 12.78 -18.22
C ILE A 110 6.42 12.08 -17.70
N GLY A 111 6.37 10.78 -17.47
CA GLY A 111 7.55 10.01 -17.04
C GLY A 111 7.62 9.67 -15.55
N LYS A 112 6.54 9.85 -14.76
CA LYS A 112 6.52 9.51 -13.32
C LYS A 112 7.02 8.10 -13.02
N SER A 113 6.46 7.10 -13.68
CA SER A 113 6.83 5.69 -13.47
C SER A 113 8.29 5.40 -13.89
N THR A 114 8.81 6.13 -14.88
CA THR A 114 10.22 6.05 -15.30
C THR A 114 11.13 6.61 -14.22
N LEU A 115 10.81 7.80 -13.70
CA LEU A 115 11.55 8.44 -12.62
C LEU A 115 11.57 7.56 -11.36
N LEU A 116 10.39 7.04 -10.96
CA LEU A 116 10.26 6.16 -9.81
C LEU A 116 11.05 4.86 -9.97
N LEU A 117 11.06 4.25 -11.16
CA LEU A 117 11.81 3.02 -11.43
C LEU A 117 13.32 3.25 -11.35
N GLN A 118 13.82 4.38 -11.85
CA GLN A 118 15.23 4.75 -11.74
C GLN A 118 15.65 4.99 -10.28
N ALA A 119 14.85 5.74 -9.53
CA ALA A 119 15.10 5.98 -8.10
C ALA A 119 15.04 4.67 -7.29
N ALA A 120 14.04 3.81 -7.55
CA ALA A 120 13.90 2.51 -6.91
C ALA A 120 15.11 1.61 -7.18
N ALA A 121 15.62 1.59 -8.43
CA ALA A 121 16.81 0.84 -8.79
C ALA A 121 18.07 1.38 -8.10
N HIS A 122 18.17 2.70 -7.95
CA HIS A 122 19.27 3.30 -7.20
C HIS A 122 19.23 2.90 -5.72
N PHE A 123 18.07 3.03 -5.07
CA PHE A 123 17.91 2.59 -3.68
C PHE A 123 18.19 1.11 -3.50
N ALA A 124 17.75 0.26 -4.44
CA ALA A 124 18.01 -1.16 -4.37
C ALA A 124 19.51 -1.48 -4.38
N ARG A 125 20.33 -0.69 -5.07
CA ARG A 125 21.78 -0.88 -5.12
C ARG A 125 22.50 -0.33 -3.88
N GLU A 126 22.08 0.86 -3.41
CA GLU A 126 22.84 1.62 -2.41
C GLU A 126 22.34 1.40 -0.97
N VAL A 127 21.05 1.10 -0.81
CA VAL A 127 20.41 1.03 0.51
C VAL A 127 20.00 -0.39 0.87
N GLY A 128 19.41 -1.13 -0.07
CA GLY A 128 18.94 -2.49 0.16
C GLY A 128 17.65 -2.84 -0.61
N PRO A 129 17.00 -3.95 -0.28
CA PRO A 129 15.84 -4.44 -1.02
C PRO A 129 14.73 -3.40 -1.17
N VAL A 130 14.19 -3.26 -2.39
CA VAL A 130 13.10 -2.35 -2.71
C VAL A 130 11.95 -3.13 -3.34
N LEU A 131 10.73 -2.88 -2.91
CA LEU A 131 9.52 -3.37 -3.55
C LEU A 131 8.93 -2.27 -4.45
N TYR A 132 8.81 -2.56 -5.74
CA TYR A 132 8.10 -1.74 -6.72
C TYR A 132 6.76 -2.38 -7.03
N ALA A 133 5.69 -1.83 -6.46
CA ALA A 133 4.32 -2.28 -6.70
C ALA A 133 3.64 -1.40 -7.75
N SER A 134 2.93 -2.01 -8.71
CA SER A 134 2.18 -1.32 -9.76
C SER A 134 0.78 -1.91 -9.89
N GLY A 135 -0.23 -1.04 -9.95
CA GLY A 135 -1.61 -1.43 -10.25
C GLY A 135 -1.99 -1.28 -11.72
N GLU A 136 -1.12 -0.69 -12.55
CA GLU A 136 -1.41 -0.40 -13.96
C GLU A 136 -0.58 -1.24 -14.94
N GLU A 137 0.65 -1.60 -14.57
CA GLU A 137 1.58 -2.30 -15.44
C GLU A 137 1.89 -3.70 -14.91
N SER A 138 2.01 -4.65 -15.82
CA SER A 138 2.50 -5.99 -15.51
C SER A 138 4.00 -5.99 -15.21
N GLU A 139 4.48 -6.97 -14.47
CA GLU A 139 5.90 -7.17 -14.15
C GLU A 139 6.77 -7.23 -15.41
N HIS A 140 6.29 -7.86 -16.48
CA HIS A 140 6.98 -7.91 -17.76
C HIS A 140 7.15 -6.54 -18.42
N GLN A 141 6.14 -5.68 -18.35
CA GLN A 141 6.23 -4.31 -18.89
C GLN A 141 7.22 -3.46 -18.08
N ILE A 142 7.16 -3.55 -16.75
CA ILE A 142 8.10 -2.89 -15.86
C ILE A 142 9.53 -3.38 -16.12
N LYS A 143 9.72 -4.69 -16.23
CA LYS A 143 11.03 -5.32 -16.53
C LYS A 143 11.58 -4.85 -17.87
N SER A 144 10.77 -4.88 -18.94
CA SER A 144 11.18 -4.42 -20.27
C SER A 144 11.59 -2.92 -20.27
N ARG A 145 10.88 -2.09 -19.51
CA ARG A 145 11.27 -0.69 -19.34
C ARG A 145 12.54 -0.55 -18.54
N GLY A 146 12.69 -1.31 -17.46
CA GLY A 146 13.88 -1.33 -16.62
C GLY A 146 15.14 -1.71 -17.40
N ASP A 147 15.05 -2.71 -18.28
CA ASP A 147 16.17 -3.14 -19.12
C ASP A 147 16.66 -2.01 -20.04
N ARG A 148 15.74 -1.24 -20.63
CA ARG A 148 16.09 -0.04 -21.44
C ARG A 148 16.70 1.07 -20.63
N LEU A 149 16.40 1.15 -19.33
CA LEU A 149 16.94 2.17 -18.42
C LEU A 149 18.22 1.72 -17.71
N GLY A 150 18.72 0.51 -18.01
CA GLY A 150 19.90 -0.03 -17.36
C GLY A 150 19.68 -0.41 -15.90
N VAL A 151 18.44 -0.71 -15.50
CA VAL A 151 18.12 -1.26 -14.19
C VAL A 151 18.66 -2.69 -14.14
N GLY A 152 19.87 -2.85 -13.71
CA GLY A 152 20.58 -4.14 -13.70
C GLY A 152 20.15 -5.08 -12.57
N ALA A 153 21.09 -5.88 -12.08
CA ALA A 153 20.88 -6.91 -11.05
C ALA A 153 20.73 -6.35 -9.62
N ALA A 154 20.04 -5.22 -9.44
CA ALA A 154 19.74 -4.69 -8.12
C ALA A 154 18.66 -5.56 -7.43
N PRO A 155 18.63 -5.67 -6.10
CA PRO A 155 17.59 -6.39 -5.37
C PRO A 155 16.26 -5.61 -5.39
N LEU A 156 15.69 -5.43 -6.58
CA LEU A 156 14.43 -4.77 -6.87
C LEU A 156 13.35 -5.81 -7.13
N TYR A 157 12.38 -5.90 -6.24
CA TYR A 157 11.23 -6.79 -6.34
C TYR A 157 10.10 -6.09 -7.07
N LEU A 158 9.45 -6.79 -8.01
CA LEU A 158 8.30 -6.28 -8.77
C LEU A 158 7.04 -6.99 -8.29
N LEU A 159 5.95 -6.23 -8.15
CA LEU A 159 4.64 -6.75 -7.76
C LEU A 159 3.55 -6.06 -8.58
N SER A 160 2.74 -6.85 -9.30
CA SER A 160 1.55 -6.34 -9.99
C SER A 160 0.32 -6.57 -9.10
N GLU A 161 -0.08 -5.55 -8.32
CA GLU A 161 -1.16 -5.65 -7.34
C GLU A 161 -1.77 -4.27 -7.06
N THR A 162 -3.10 -4.24 -6.88
CA THR A 162 -3.87 -3.04 -6.55
C THR A 162 -4.35 -3.02 -5.10
N THR A 163 -4.37 -4.18 -4.44
CA THR A 163 -4.91 -4.32 -3.08
C THR A 163 -3.85 -3.98 -2.04
N LEU A 164 -4.02 -2.87 -1.33
CA LEU A 164 -3.07 -2.42 -0.32
C LEU A 164 -2.73 -3.51 0.73
N GLY A 165 -3.73 -4.29 1.16
CA GLY A 165 -3.50 -5.36 2.13
C GLY A 165 -2.47 -6.39 1.65
N ARG A 166 -2.54 -6.81 0.38
CA ARG A 166 -1.57 -7.73 -0.23
C ARG A 166 -0.18 -7.12 -0.40
N ILE A 167 -0.13 -5.83 -0.74
CA ILE A 167 1.16 -5.11 -0.82
C ILE A 167 1.84 -5.10 0.55
N LEU A 168 1.09 -4.84 1.63
CA LEU A 168 1.61 -4.84 3.00
C LEU A 168 2.06 -6.23 3.47
N GLU A 169 1.32 -7.28 3.10
CA GLU A 169 1.70 -8.68 3.36
C GLU A 169 3.03 -9.01 2.68
N GLU A 170 3.21 -8.60 1.43
CA GLU A 170 4.44 -8.81 0.69
C GLU A 170 5.63 -8.04 1.27
N ILE A 171 5.44 -6.79 1.70
CA ILE A 171 6.46 -6.03 2.43
C ILE A 171 6.88 -6.76 3.71
N ALA A 172 5.92 -7.33 4.45
CA ALA A 172 6.22 -8.09 5.66
C ALA A 172 7.01 -9.37 5.37
N ARG A 173 6.78 -10.00 4.21
CA ARG A 173 7.49 -11.22 3.78
C ARG A 173 8.93 -10.95 3.32
N LEU A 174 9.20 -9.77 2.80
CA LEU A 174 10.51 -9.37 2.27
C LEU A 174 11.47 -8.80 3.34
N ARG A 175 11.00 -8.66 4.56
CA ARG A 175 11.80 -8.18 5.72
C ARG A 175 12.79 -9.20 6.23
#